data_8759d2c6d440505b5b0738ff84f0e1da
#
_entry.id   8759d2c6d440505b5b0738ff84f0e1da
#
_cell.length_a   1.000
_cell.length_b   1.000
_cell.length_c   1.000
_cell.angle_alpha   90.00
_cell.angle_beta   90.00
_cell.angle_gamma   90.00
#
_symmetry.space_group_name_H-M   'P 1'
#
loop_
_entity.id
_entity.type
_entity.pdbx_description
1 polymer ?
#
loop_
_entity_poly.entity_id
_entity_poly.type
_entity_poly.pdbx_seq_one_letter_code
_entity_poly.pdbx_strand_id
1 'polypeptide(L)'
;MKVSTTSTLTWLQCKPCSPMAPQMQALFDPAASPTYHAFTSASPRCPQPPYHKEPRTGLCVFHLAELESARGYLSTDHFRIIDHGGVDPFYAFGCAHSTWRFDSGGASGVLAMGRAPASLVSQAAARGLTSFSYCLSRETKTRHQGFLRFGDGAHDSAYYVSLVGVSVGERRLAGVRPEMFGHGGGGGCIVDIGTPVTALVESAYRVVEDAVWSGLERHGAGRVEQGGYGLCVRATEAVKERLPSLSLHFAGEDATLVISPEQLFVMVDDERAGPGQVACLALVPGRRTVIGALQQVGTRFVFDLKDNKLSFAPESCVHDTAPVA
;
A
#
# COMPACT_ATOMS: atom_id res chain seq x y z
N MET A 1 9.01 -0.82 -9.63
CA MET A 1 7.58 -1.25 -9.55
C MET A 1 6.95 -0.62 -8.32
N LYS A 2 5.65 -0.33 -8.35
CA LYS A 2 4.87 0.07 -7.17
C LYS A 2 4.56 -1.18 -6.34
N VAL A 3 4.82 -1.16 -5.05
CA VAL A 3 4.48 -2.29 -4.16
C VAL A 3 3.06 -2.09 -3.63
N SER A 4 2.24 -3.14 -3.64
CA SER A 4 0.88 -3.11 -3.07
C SER A 4 0.59 -4.43 -2.33
N THR A 5 0.21 -4.32 -1.07
CA THR A 5 -0.17 -5.47 -0.23
C THR A 5 -1.62 -5.92 -0.42
N THR A 6 -2.36 -5.25 -1.30
CA THR A 6 -3.73 -5.63 -1.69
C THR A 6 -3.84 -6.13 -3.13
N SER A 7 -2.86 -5.85 -3.98
CA SER A 7 -2.86 -6.30 -5.37
C SER A 7 -2.77 -7.82 -5.48
N THR A 8 -3.52 -8.36 -6.42
CA THR A 8 -3.70 -9.81 -6.63
C THR A 8 -2.77 -10.40 -7.70
N LEU A 9 -2.26 -9.57 -8.61
CA LEU A 9 -1.40 -9.96 -9.72
C LEU A 9 -0.19 -9.02 -9.80
N THR A 10 1.01 -9.57 -9.75
CA THR A 10 2.22 -8.84 -10.16
C THR A 10 2.18 -8.63 -11.68
N TRP A 11 2.35 -7.38 -12.14
CA TRP A 11 2.38 -7.07 -13.56
C TRP A 11 3.34 -5.92 -13.88
N LEU A 12 3.81 -5.88 -15.11
CA LEU A 12 4.63 -4.79 -15.63
C LEU A 12 4.29 -4.49 -17.10
N GLN A 13 4.60 -3.27 -17.54
CA GLN A 13 4.39 -2.84 -18.92
C GLN A 13 5.40 -3.51 -19.85
N CYS A 14 4.91 -4.20 -20.88
CA CYS A 14 5.68 -4.97 -21.86
C CYS A 14 5.57 -4.37 -23.26
N LYS A 15 6.60 -4.56 -24.07
CA LYS A 15 6.52 -4.22 -25.51
C LYS A 15 5.63 -5.21 -26.29
N PRO A 16 4.79 -4.71 -27.23
CA PRO A 16 4.36 -3.32 -27.36
C PRO A 16 3.35 -2.96 -26.28
N CYS A 17 3.33 -1.69 -25.81
CA CYS A 17 2.35 -1.19 -24.84
C CYS A 17 1.68 0.08 -25.38
N SER A 18 0.35 0.02 -25.62
CA SER A 18 -0.41 1.18 -26.10
C SER A 18 -1.90 1.06 -25.70
N PRO A 19 -2.47 2.04 -24.98
CA PRO A 19 -1.76 3.15 -24.32
C PRO A 19 -0.85 2.66 -23.19
N MET A 20 0.13 3.46 -22.80
CA MET A 20 1.02 3.14 -21.68
C MET A 20 1.06 4.28 -20.66
N ALA A 21 1.21 3.93 -19.38
CA ALA A 21 1.48 4.88 -18.32
C ALA A 21 2.96 5.33 -18.37
N PRO A 22 3.27 6.59 -18.02
CA PRO A 22 4.65 7.05 -17.92
C PRO A 22 5.46 6.19 -16.94
N GLN A 23 6.69 5.81 -17.31
CA GLN A 23 7.61 5.06 -16.46
C GLN A 23 9.06 5.52 -16.68
N MET A 24 9.90 5.41 -15.64
CA MET A 24 11.31 5.78 -15.71
C MET A 24 12.19 4.69 -16.35
N GLN A 25 11.80 3.43 -16.23
CA GLN A 25 12.53 2.29 -16.77
C GLN A 25 12.06 1.98 -18.19
N ALA A 26 12.92 1.33 -18.99
CA ALA A 26 12.50 0.82 -20.29
C ALA A 26 11.36 -0.21 -20.14
N LEU A 27 10.49 -0.31 -21.16
CA LEU A 27 9.50 -1.38 -21.24
C LEU A 27 10.21 -2.74 -21.24
N PHE A 28 9.66 -3.70 -20.53
CA PHE A 28 10.10 -5.08 -20.64
C PHE A 28 9.89 -5.59 -22.06
N ASP A 29 10.91 -6.21 -22.62
CA ASP A 29 10.87 -6.76 -23.97
C ASP A 29 10.79 -8.30 -23.92
N PRO A 30 9.59 -8.88 -24.11
CA PRO A 30 9.43 -10.33 -24.10
C PRO A 30 10.29 -11.05 -25.14
N ALA A 31 10.57 -10.40 -26.29
CA ALA A 31 11.39 -10.99 -27.35
C ALA A 31 12.89 -11.02 -27.00
N ALA A 32 13.31 -10.21 -26.04
CA ALA A 32 14.69 -10.17 -25.58
C ALA A 32 14.96 -11.11 -24.39
N SER A 33 13.93 -11.72 -23.79
CA SER A 33 14.07 -12.69 -22.70
C SER A 33 13.98 -14.13 -23.23
N PRO A 34 15.05 -14.93 -23.13
CA PRO A 34 15.03 -16.31 -23.58
C PRO A 34 14.19 -17.24 -22.67
N THR A 35 13.81 -16.76 -21.50
CA THR A 35 13.04 -17.51 -20.48
C THR A 35 11.60 -17.08 -20.38
N TYR A 36 11.19 -16.05 -21.15
CA TYR A 36 9.81 -15.59 -21.18
C TYR A 36 8.89 -16.61 -21.89
N HIS A 37 7.77 -16.92 -21.23
CA HIS A 37 6.70 -17.74 -21.79
C HIS A 37 5.33 -17.15 -21.45
N ALA A 38 4.51 -16.85 -22.47
CA ALA A 38 3.11 -16.52 -22.27
C ALA A 38 2.29 -17.81 -22.02
N PHE A 39 1.39 -17.79 -21.05
CA PHE A 39 0.50 -18.93 -20.79
C PHE A 39 -0.52 -19.09 -21.91
N THR A 40 -0.66 -20.31 -22.39
CA THR A 40 -1.72 -20.65 -23.35
C THR A 40 -3.06 -20.83 -22.65
N SER A 41 -4.13 -20.81 -23.42
CA SER A 41 -5.49 -21.07 -22.95
C SER A 41 -5.70 -22.47 -22.36
N ALA A 42 -4.75 -23.39 -22.59
CA ALA A 42 -4.76 -24.74 -22.01
C ALA A 42 -4.15 -24.77 -20.59
N SER A 43 -3.49 -23.69 -20.15
CA SER A 43 -2.93 -23.63 -18.80
C SER A 43 -4.03 -23.79 -17.73
N PRO A 44 -3.80 -24.61 -16.68
CA PRO A 44 -4.76 -24.76 -15.57
C PRO A 44 -5.06 -23.45 -14.82
N ARG A 45 -4.16 -22.45 -14.92
CA ARG A 45 -4.35 -21.13 -14.29
C ARG A 45 -5.26 -20.20 -15.10
N CYS A 46 -5.46 -20.46 -16.40
CA CYS A 46 -6.17 -19.56 -17.30
C CYS A 46 -7.70 -19.45 -17.08
N PRO A 47 -8.44 -20.50 -16.69
CA PRO A 47 -9.89 -20.36 -16.51
C PRO A 47 -10.32 -19.71 -15.19
N GLN A 48 -9.39 -19.28 -14.33
CA GLN A 48 -9.71 -18.70 -13.02
C GLN A 48 -9.67 -17.16 -13.09
N PRO A 49 -10.72 -16.44 -12.64
CA PRO A 49 -10.67 -14.98 -12.55
C PRO A 49 -9.42 -14.50 -11.76
N PRO A 50 -8.77 -13.40 -12.16
CA PRO A 50 -9.16 -12.43 -13.21
C PRO A 50 -8.70 -12.79 -14.63
N TYR A 51 -8.37 -14.04 -14.93
CA TYR A 51 -7.86 -14.50 -16.23
C TYR A 51 -8.98 -15.06 -17.09
N HIS A 52 -8.82 -14.95 -18.41
CA HIS A 52 -9.71 -15.54 -19.38
C HIS A 52 -8.96 -15.98 -20.64
N LYS A 53 -9.55 -16.94 -21.36
CA LYS A 53 -9.01 -17.42 -22.63
C LYS A 53 -9.33 -16.43 -23.73
N GLU A 54 -8.35 -16.04 -24.52
CA GLU A 54 -8.56 -15.27 -25.74
C GLU A 54 -8.63 -16.21 -26.96
N PRO A 55 -9.79 -16.32 -27.63
CA PRO A 55 -9.96 -17.29 -28.72
C PRO A 55 -9.06 -17.05 -29.92
N ARG A 56 -8.70 -15.78 -30.20
CA ARG A 56 -7.90 -15.41 -31.38
C ARG A 56 -6.42 -15.78 -31.26
N THR A 57 -5.86 -15.58 -30.09
CA THR A 57 -4.42 -15.82 -29.84
C THR A 57 -4.14 -17.16 -29.19
N GLY A 58 -5.16 -17.78 -28.62
CA GLY A 58 -5.00 -18.98 -27.79
C GLY A 58 -4.25 -18.73 -26.49
N LEU A 59 -4.07 -17.46 -26.08
CA LEU A 59 -3.34 -17.07 -24.90
C LEU A 59 -4.26 -16.81 -23.71
N CYS A 60 -3.67 -16.76 -22.52
CA CYS A 60 -4.32 -16.41 -21.29
C CYS A 60 -4.21 -14.90 -21.04
N VAL A 61 -5.34 -14.20 -21.05
CA VAL A 61 -5.41 -12.74 -20.88
C VAL A 61 -5.83 -12.39 -19.47
N PHE A 62 -5.22 -11.34 -18.91
CA PHE A 62 -5.72 -10.69 -17.72
C PHE A 62 -6.29 -9.31 -18.05
N HIS A 63 -7.25 -8.88 -17.23
CA HIS A 63 -7.81 -7.53 -17.28
C HIS A 63 -8.07 -7.05 -15.86
N LEU A 64 -7.31 -6.04 -15.42
CA LEU A 64 -7.52 -5.33 -14.17
C LEU A 64 -8.26 -4.03 -14.50
N ALA A 65 -9.41 -3.81 -13.90
CA ALA A 65 -10.34 -2.73 -14.28
C ALA A 65 -10.59 -1.70 -13.16
N GLU A 66 -10.07 -1.92 -11.95
CA GLU A 66 -10.35 -1.05 -10.81
C GLU A 66 -9.36 0.14 -10.72
N LEU A 67 -8.63 0.27 -9.62
CA LEU A 67 -7.72 1.40 -9.39
C LEU A 67 -6.46 1.34 -10.28
N GLU A 68 -6.07 0.16 -10.72
CA GLU A 68 -4.87 -0.09 -11.53
C GLU A 68 -5.30 -0.78 -12.83
N SER A 69 -5.64 0.02 -13.83
CA SER A 69 -6.18 -0.50 -15.08
C SER A 69 -5.05 -0.98 -16.00
N ALA A 70 -4.93 -2.30 -16.16
CA ALA A 70 -3.97 -2.94 -17.04
C ALA A 70 -4.58 -4.15 -17.74
N ARG A 71 -4.20 -4.36 -19.00
CA ARG A 71 -4.57 -5.54 -19.80
C ARG A 71 -3.36 -6.11 -20.51
N GLY A 72 -3.25 -7.43 -20.53
CA GLY A 72 -2.15 -8.12 -21.21
C GLY A 72 -2.26 -9.63 -21.08
N TYR A 73 -1.14 -10.29 -21.28
CA TYR A 73 -1.05 -11.75 -21.21
C TYR A 73 -0.48 -12.19 -19.86
N LEU A 74 -1.08 -13.23 -19.27
CA LEU A 74 -0.46 -13.92 -18.16
C LEU A 74 0.76 -14.67 -18.69
N SER A 75 1.90 -14.48 -18.05
CA SER A 75 3.19 -14.94 -18.52
C SER A 75 4.03 -15.44 -17.37
N THR A 76 5.14 -16.08 -17.66
CA THR A 76 6.15 -16.47 -16.68
C THR A 76 7.54 -16.11 -17.19
N ASP A 77 8.41 -15.73 -16.28
CA ASP A 77 9.83 -15.47 -16.52
C ASP A 77 10.62 -15.65 -15.23
N HIS A 78 11.94 -15.63 -15.32
CA HIS A 78 12.81 -15.56 -14.16
C HIS A 78 12.76 -14.17 -13.54
N PHE A 79 12.50 -14.12 -12.23
CA PHE A 79 12.60 -12.90 -11.45
C PHE A 79 13.79 -12.98 -10.51
N ARG A 80 14.78 -12.11 -10.72
CA ARG A 80 15.89 -11.97 -9.78
C ARG A 80 15.44 -11.10 -8.61
N ILE A 81 15.38 -11.72 -7.42
CA ILE A 81 15.31 -11.01 -6.16
C ILE A 81 16.75 -10.84 -5.70
N ILE A 82 17.22 -9.60 -5.60
CA ILE A 82 18.62 -9.27 -5.30
C ILE A 82 19.04 -9.93 -3.98
N ASP A 83 20.25 -10.50 -3.97
CA ASP A 83 21.02 -11.01 -2.83
C ASP A 83 20.77 -12.43 -2.28
N HIS A 84 20.04 -13.26 -2.98
CA HIS A 84 20.10 -14.70 -2.67
C HIS A 84 20.84 -15.42 -3.78
N GLY A 85 22.08 -15.88 -3.53
CA GLY A 85 22.96 -16.55 -4.50
C GLY A 85 22.46 -17.90 -5.05
N GLY A 86 21.15 -18.04 -5.23
CA GLY A 86 20.45 -19.19 -5.77
C GLY A 86 19.99 -18.98 -7.22
N VAL A 87 19.45 -20.05 -7.81
CA VAL A 87 18.81 -20.01 -9.14
C VAL A 87 17.56 -19.14 -9.05
N ASP A 88 17.47 -18.12 -9.90
CA ASP A 88 16.29 -17.25 -9.99
C ASP A 88 15.03 -18.08 -10.31
N PRO A 89 13.99 -18.06 -9.48
CA PRO A 89 12.80 -18.87 -9.73
C PRO A 89 11.93 -18.26 -10.83
N PHE A 90 11.18 -19.12 -11.53
CA PHE A 90 10.12 -18.69 -12.42
C PHE A 90 8.92 -18.20 -11.63
N TYR A 91 8.45 -16.97 -11.92
CA TYR A 91 7.22 -16.42 -11.39
C TYR A 91 6.22 -16.12 -12.49
N ALA A 92 4.96 -16.38 -12.23
CA ALA A 92 3.87 -15.92 -13.08
C ALA A 92 3.62 -14.43 -12.85
N PHE A 93 3.41 -13.69 -13.92
CA PHE A 93 3.12 -12.26 -13.88
C PHE A 93 2.25 -11.82 -15.06
N GLY A 94 1.68 -10.63 -14.97
CA GLY A 94 0.98 -9.99 -16.07
C GLY A 94 1.93 -9.18 -16.94
N CYS A 95 2.10 -9.57 -18.19
CA CYS A 95 2.80 -8.78 -19.20
C CYS A 95 1.78 -7.84 -19.84
N ALA A 96 1.72 -6.57 -19.38
CA ALA A 96 0.71 -5.60 -19.77
C ALA A 96 1.05 -4.96 -21.12
N HIS A 97 0.14 -5.06 -22.08
CA HIS A 97 0.23 -4.45 -23.41
C HIS A 97 -0.61 -3.18 -23.55
N SER A 98 -1.41 -2.86 -22.53
CA SER A 98 -2.07 -1.56 -22.39
C SER A 98 -2.33 -1.23 -20.93
N THR A 99 -2.13 0.04 -20.58
CA THR A 99 -2.40 0.56 -19.24
C THR A 99 -3.09 1.92 -19.36
N TRP A 100 -4.12 2.13 -18.51
CA TRP A 100 -4.84 3.41 -18.45
C TRP A 100 -5.24 3.70 -17.01
N ARG A 101 -5.31 4.99 -16.64
CA ARG A 101 -5.59 5.46 -15.27
C ARG A 101 -4.65 4.89 -14.21
N PHE A 102 -3.47 4.45 -14.62
CA PHE A 102 -2.44 3.99 -13.70
C PHE A 102 -1.54 5.16 -13.33
N ASP A 103 -1.70 5.66 -12.12
CA ASP A 103 -0.73 6.61 -11.56
C ASP A 103 0.50 5.83 -11.13
N SER A 104 1.45 5.78 -12.05
CA SER A 104 2.66 4.99 -11.87
C SER A 104 3.67 5.63 -10.92
N GLY A 105 3.63 6.97 -10.74
CA GLY A 105 4.74 7.70 -10.12
C GLY A 105 6.09 7.40 -10.80
N GLY A 106 6.08 7.00 -12.09
CA GLY A 106 7.26 6.54 -12.83
C GLY A 106 7.57 5.05 -12.69
N ALA A 107 6.76 4.26 -11.98
CA ALA A 107 6.93 2.82 -11.86
C ALA A 107 6.48 2.07 -13.13
N SER A 108 7.14 0.98 -13.45
CA SER A 108 6.87 0.16 -14.64
C SER A 108 5.69 -0.82 -14.49
N GLY A 109 5.08 -0.89 -13.31
CA GLY A 109 3.99 -1.79 -12.99
C GLY A 109 3.85 -1.98 -11.49
N VAL A 110 3.17 -3.05 -11.09
CA VAL A 110 2.84 -3.34 -9.69
C VAL A 110 3.45 -4.66 -9.24
N LEU A 111 4.12 -4.62 -8.10
CA LEU A 111 4.55 -5.79 -7.37
C LEU A 111 3.45 -6.18 -6.37
N ALA A 112 2.70 -7.21 -6.69
CA ALA A 112 1.60 -7.68 -5.87
C ALA A 112 2.12 -8.48 -4.67
N MET A 113 1.87 -7.96 -3.50
CA MET A 113 2.19 -8.57 -2.21
C MET A 113 0.93 -9.05 -1.48
N GLY A 114 -0.24 -8.97 -2.10
CA GLY A 114 -1.49 -9.52 -1.59
C GLY A 114 -1.47 -11.05 -1.61
N ARG A 115 -2.49 -11.67 -1.02
CA ARG A 115 -2.52 -13.13 -0.77
C ARG A 115 -3.17 -13.95 -1.89
N ALA A 116 -3.48 -13.33 -3.04
CA ALA A 116 -4.00 -14.05 -4.20
C ALA A 116 -2.94 -14.97 -4.82
N PRO A 117 -3.31 -16.11 -5.41
CA PRO A 117 -2.37 -17.12 -5.92
C PRO A 117 -1.34 -16.60 -6.94
N ALA A 118 -1.66 -15.52 -7.65
CA ALA A 118 -0.77 -14.90 -8.65
C ALA A 118 0.04 -13.72 -8.11
N SER A 119 -0.08 -13.38 -6.83
CA SER A 119 0.83 -12.43 -6.19
C SER A 119 2.21 -13.02 -6.05
N LEU A 120 3.23 -12.16 -5.99
CA LEU A 120 4.60 -12.60 -5.78
C LEU A 120 4.75 -13.38 -4.46
N VAL A 121 4.13 -12.86 -3.40
CA VAL A 121 4.16 -13.46 -2.05
C VAL A 121 3.61 -14.87 -2.05
N SER A 122 2.42 -15.09 -2.63
CA SER A 122 1.82 -16.43 -2.66
C SER A 122 2.62 -17.41 -3.49
N GLN A 123 3.24 -16.96 -4.57
CA GLN A 123 4.13 -17.78 -5.38
C GLN A 123 5.45 -18.09 -4.66
N ALA A 124 5.99 -17.14 -3.90
CA ALA A 124 7.16 -17.34 -3.05
C ALA A 124 6.85 -18.27 -1.88
N ALA A 125 5.68 -18.13 -1.25
CA ALA A 125 5.22 -19.01 -0.18
C ALA A 125 5.09 -20.47 -0.63
N ALA A 126 4.62 -20.71 -1.85
CA ALA A 126 4.59 -22.06 -2.44
C ALA A 126 5.99 -22.68 -2.63
N ARG A 127 7.07 -21.93 -2.41
CA ARG A 127 8.47 -22.33 -2.46
C ARG A 127 9.16 -22.28 -1.08
N GLY A 128 8.39 -22.12 -0.03
CA GLY A 128 8.89 -22.13 1.35
C GLY A 128 9.19 -20.74 1.95
N LEU A 129 8.98 -19.64 1.22
CA LEU A 129 9.16 -18.28 1.73
C LEU A 129 7.87 -17.78 2.39
N THR A 130 7.70 -18.06 3.65
CA THR A 130 6.43 -18.06 4.37
C THR A 130 6.16 -16.83 5.23
N SER A 131 7.03 -15.83 5.19
CA SER A 131 6.78 -14.48 5.73
C SER A 131 7.37 -13.41 4.82
N PHE A 132 6.96 -12.16 5.03
CA PHE A 132 7.69 -11.01 4.49
C PHE A 132 7.59 -9.84 5.46
N SER A 133 8.52 -8.93 5.36
CA SER A 133 8.48 -7.67 6.10
C SER A 133 8.90 -6.51 5.23
N TYR A 134 8.43 -5.32 5.58
CA TYR A 134 8.93 -4.08 5.01
C TYR A 134 9.05 -2.99 6.06
N CYS A 135 9.86 -2.00 5.74
CA CYS A 135 10.08 -0.83 6.55
C CYS A 135 10.26 0.38 5.63
N LEU A 136 9.47 1.44 5.81
CA LEU A 136 9.53 2.67 5.01
C LEU A 136 10.32 3.74 5.77
N SER A 137 11.41 4.25 5.17
CA SER A 137 12.23 5.30 5.78
C SER A 137 11.50 6.65 5.78
N ARG A 138 11.76 7.46 6.81
CA ARG A 138 11.35 8.86 6.90
C ARG A 138 12.22 9.82 6.09
N GLU A 139 13.42 9.41 5.69
CA GLU A 139 14.36 10.28 5.02
C GLU A 139 13.93 10.63 3.60
N THR A 140 13.55 11.90 3.40
CA THR A 140 13.08 12.44 2.10
C THR A 140 14.22 12.94 1.21
N LYS A 141 15.47 13.04 1.72
CA LYS A 141 16.57 13.73 1.02
C LYS A 141 17.40 12.86 0.08
N THR A 142 17.36 11.56 0.24
CA THR A 142 18.07 10.62 -0.64
C THR A 142 17.21 9.41 -0.89
N ARG A 143 16.70 9.24 -2.11
CA ARG A 143 15.95 8.08 -2.60
C ARG A 143 15.24 7.31 -1.49
N HIS A 144 13.92 7.35 -1.45
CA HIS A 144 13.12 6.56 -0.51
C HIS A 144 13.63 5.12 -0.46
N GLN A 145 14.43 4.79 0.53
CA GLN A 145 14.91 3.43 0.77
C GLN A 145 13.92 2.79 1.73
N GLY A 146 13.30 1.74 1.29
CA GLY A 146 12.52 0.82 2.11
C GLY A 146 13.09 -0.57 1.92
N PHE A 147 12.98 -1.43 2.90
CA PHE A 147 13.41 -2.82 2.83
C PHE A 147 12.19 -3.72 2.68
N LEU A 148 12.32 -4.70 1.79
CA LEU A 148 11.34 -5.77 1.62
C LEU A 148 12.08 -7.11 1.79
N ARG A 149 11.65 -7.93 2.73
CA ARG A 149 12.20 -9.27 3.01
C ARG A 149 11.13 -10.33 2.90
N PHE A 150 11.52 -11.55 2.55
CA PHE A 150 10.65 -12.73 2.44
C PHE A 150 11.10 -13.84 3.41
N GLY A 151 10.15 -14.62 3.94
CA GLY A 151 10.30 -15.77 4.82
C GLY A 151 9.10 -16.74 4.71
N ASP A 152 8.82 -17.63 5.66
CA ASP A 152 7.90 -18.78 5.51
C ASP A 152 6.40 -18.59 5.94
N GLY A 153 5.31 -18.99 5.18
CA GLY A 153 3.88 -19.21 5.51
C GLY A 153 2.75 -18.62 4.63
N ALA A 154 1.59 -19.23 4.56
CA ALA A 154 0.52 -18.95 3.58
C ALA A 154 -0.89 -18.64 4.14
N HIS A 155 -1.67 -17.91 3.42
CA HIS A 155 -3.06 -17.83 2.92
C HIS A 155 -3.93 -16.63 3.32
N ASP A 156 -4.71 -16.18 2.30
CA ASP A 156 -5.83 -15.24 2.18
C ASP A 156 -5.52 -13.84 1.58
N SER A 157 -6.41 -13.23 0.71
CA SER A 157 -6.00 -12.26 -0.33
C SER A 157 -5.74 -10.80 0.10
N ALA A 158 -6.07 -10.38 1.32
CA ALA A 158 -5.70 -9.09 1.91
C ALA A 158 -5.30 -9.26 3.37
N TYR A 159 -4.51 -8.31 3.88
CA TYR A 159 -4.07 -8.33 5.29
C TYR A 159 -5.05 -7.54 6.14
N TYR A 160 -6.07 -8.21 6.62
CA TYR A 160 -7.06 -7.65 7.53
C TYR A 160 -6.51 -7.59 8.96
N VAL A 161 -6.76 -6.44 9.60
CA VAL A 161 -6.43 -6.21 11.01
C VAL A 161 -7.68 -5.77 11.77
N SER A 162 -7.79 -6.18 13.02
CA SER A 162 -8.94 -5.84 13.88
C SER A 162 -8.69 -4.51 14.58
N LEU A 163 -9.04 -3.39 13.92
CA LEU A 163 -9.00 -2.07 14.54
C LEU A 163 -10.16 -1.95 15.53
N VAL A 164 -9.84 -1.62 16.79
CA VAL A 164 -10.81 -1.57 17.90
C VAL A 164 -10.98 -0.19 18.52
N GLY A 165 -10.24 0.80 18.03
CA GLY A 165 -10.40 2.18 18.48
C GLY A 165 -9.31 3.10 17.96
N VAL A 166 -9.54 4.40 18.18
CA VAL A 166 -8.63 5.47 17.76
C VAL A 166 -8.48 6.47 18.91
N SER A 167 -7.27 7.02 19.08
CA SER A 167 -6.99 8.16 19.97
C SER A 167 -6.42 9.33 19.18
N VAL A 168 -6.74 10.56 19.56
CA VAL A 168 -6.11 11.79 19.10
C VAL A 168 -5.35 12.38 20.29
N GLY A 169 -4.01 12.48 20.17
CA GLY A 169 -3.14 12.67 21.31
C GLY A 169 -3.36 11.54 22.31
N GLU A 170 -3.53 11.90 23.57
CA GLU A 170 -3.79 10.92 24.67
C GLU A 170 -5.27 10.53 24.79
N ARG A 171 -6.18 11.25 24.09
CA ARG A 171 -7.61 11.06 24.27
C ARG A 171 -8.16 9.98 23.33
N ARG A 172 -8.62 8.87 23.91
CA ARG A 172 -9.38 7.86 23.17
C ARG A 172 -10.76 8.42 22.75
N LEU A 173 -11.12 8.19 21.50
CA LEU A 173 -12.37 8.70 20.91
C LEU A 173 -13.50 7.70 21.16
N ALA A 174 -14.37 7.99 22.14
CA ALA A 174 -15.51 7.14 22.46
C ALA A 174 -16.52 7.00 21.31
N GLY A 175 -16.55 7.99 20.37
CA GLY A 175 -17.37 7.92 19.17
C GLY A 175 -16.84 6.95 18.10
N VAL A 176 -15.60 6.45 18.22
CA VAL A 176 -15.05 5.44 17.31
C VAL A 176 -15.21 4.06 17.96
N ARG A 177 -16.02 3.22 17.33
CA ARG A 177 -16.39 1.90 17.84
C ARG A 177 -15.88 0.78 16.93
N PRO A 178 -15.52 -0.41 17.46
CA PRO A 178 -15.01 -1.55 16.68
C PRO A 178 -15.93 -1.97 15.52
N GLU A 179 -17.26 -1.83 15.69
CA GLU A 179 -18.25 -2.21 14.69
C GLU A 179 -18.14 -1.39 13.41
N MET A 180 -17.57 -0.18 13.47
CA MET A 180 -17.31 0.66 12.28
C MET A 180 -16.28 0.01 11.34
N PHE A 181 -15.43 -0.88 11.83
CA PHE A 181 -14.36 -1.55 11.12
C PHE A 181 -14.67 -3.01 10.76
N GLY A 182 -15.89 -3.47 11.06
CA GLY A 182 -16.32 -4.85 10.78
C GLY A 182 -16.51 -5.12 9.28
N HIS A 183 -16.37 -6.39 8.89
CA HIS A 183 -16.55 -6.83 7.49
C HIS A 183 -17.97 -6.57 6.95
N GLY A 184 -18.99 -6.49 7.80
CA GLY A 184 -20.39 -6.33 7.38
C GLY A 184 -20.81 -4.91 7.01
N GLY A 185 -20.27 -3.88 7.67
CA GLY A 185 -20.70 -2.49 7.46
C GLY A 185 -19.58 -1.55 7.02
N GLY A 186 -18.36 -1.77 7.52
CA GLY A 186 -17.18 -0.95 7.23
C GLY A 186 -16.17 -1.60 6.28
N GLY A 187 -16.45 -2.76 5.69
CA GLY A 187 -15.55 -3.43 4.74
C GLY A 187 -14.22 -3.93 5.33
N GLY A 188 -14.09 -3.94 6.67
CA GLY A 188 -12.86 -4.32 7.38
C GLY A 188 -11.81 -3.19 7.43
N CYS A 189 -10.72 -3.46 8.15
CA CYS A 189 -9.50 -2.64 8.17
C CYS A 189 -8.36 -3.43 7.54
N ILE A 190 -7.70 -2.87 6.54
CA ILE A 190 -6.58 -3.50 5.84
C ILE A 190 -5.32 -2.63 5.89
N VAL A 191 -4.16 -3.26 5.76
CA VAL A 191 -2.87 -2.56 5.63
C VAL A 191 -2.43 -2.61 4.18
N ASP A 192 -2.20 -1.45 3.56
CA ASP A 192 -1.75 -1.38 2.17
C ASP A 192 -0.68 -0.30 1.95
N ILE A 193 0.53 -0.76 1.67
CA ILE A 193 1.68 0.08 1.31
C ILE A 193 1.48 0.76 -0.07
N GLY A 194 0.59 0.26 -0.91
CA GLY A 194 0.26 0.83 -2.22
C GLY A 194 -0.68 2.03 -2.15
N THR A 195 -1.37 2.22 -1.03
CA THR A 195 -2.24 3.37 -0.76
C THR A 195 -1.41 4.51 -0.15
N PRO A 196 -1.37 5.72 -0.75
CA PRO A 196 -0.48 6.79 -0.26
C PRO A 196 -0.78 7.27 1.16
N VAL A 197 -2.05 7.53 1.47
CA VAL A 197 -2.51 8.02 2.79
C VAL A 197 -3.61 7.12 3.32
N THR A 198 -3.78 7.08 4.64
CA THR A 198 -4.81 6.29 5.28
C THR A 198 -6.20 6.79 4.93
N ALA A 199 -7.04 5.88 4.43
CA ALA A 199 -8.48 6.07 4.36
C ALA A 199 -9.13 5.49 5.61
N LEU A 200 -9.96 6.27 6.29
CA LEU A 200 -10.83 5.77 7.35
C LEU A 200 -12.25 5.61 6.81
N VAL A 201 -12.97 4.57 7.25
CA VAL A 201 -14.40 4.48 6.99
C VAL A 201 -15.06 5.81 7.40
N GLU A 202 -15.95 6.32 6.57
CA GLU A 202 -16.45 7.72 6.68
C GLU A 202 -16.97 8.07 8.08
N SER A 203 -17.67 7.14 8.73
CA SER A 203 -18.19 7.34 10.10
C SER A 203 -17.09 7.57 11.14
N ALA A 204 -15.97 6.84 11.04
CA ALA A 204 -14.82 7.03 11.92
C ALA A 204 -13.99 8.27 11.53
N TYR A 205 -13.86 8.54 10.22
CA TYR A 205 -13.17 9.73 9.72
C TYR A 205 -13.76 11.01 10.30
N ARG A 206 -15.09 11.17 10.27
CA ARG A 206 -15.78 12.34 10.81
C ARG A 206 -15.48 12.56 12.30
N VAL A 207 -15.52 11.51 13.09
CA VAL A 207 -15.21 11.62 14.54
C VAL A 207 -13.75 12.03 14.77
N VAL A 208 -12.83 11.51 13.97
CA VAL A 208 -11.40 11.87 14.05
C VAL A 208 -11.18 13.32 13.61
N GLU A 209 -11.72 13.71 12.46
CA GLU A 209 -11.63 15.07 11.92
C GLU A 209 -12.16 16.12 12.92
N ASP A 210 -13.34 15.87 13.50
CA ASP A 210 -13.95 16.76 14.51
C ASP A 210 -13.10 16.85 15.78
N ALA A 211 -12.51 15.75 16.20
CA ALA A 211 -11.65 15.71 17.38
C ALA A 211 -10.35 16.49 17.16
N VAL A 212 -9.73 16.33 15.98
CA VAL A 212 -8.53 17.08 15.58
C VAL A 212 -8.85 18.56 15.46
N TRP A 213 -9.92 18.92 14.74
CA TRP A 213 -10.35 20.30 14.58
C TRP A 213 -10.61 20.99 15.92
N SER A 214 -11.46 20.38 16.77
CA SER A 214 -11.80 20.93 18.10
C SER A 214 -10.57 21.10 19.01
N GLY A 215 -9.54 20.26 18.82
CA GLY A 215 -8.26 20.44 19.50
C GLY A 215 -7.53 21.69 19.02
N LEU A 216 -7.37 21.84 17.72
CA LEU A 216 -6.61 22.93 17.11
C LEU A 216 -7.33 24.28 17.21
N GLU A 217 -8.66 24.31 17.05
CA GLU A 217 -9.47 25.53 17.17
C GLU A 217 -9.30 26.21 18.54
N ARG A 218 -9.27 25.42 19.61
CA ARG A 218 -9.01 25.92 20.98
C ARG A 218 -7.66 26.61 21.15
N HIS A 219 -6.74 26.35 20.24
CA HIS A 219 -5.40 26.98 20.19
C HIS A 219 -5.32 28.06 19.10
N GLY A 220 -6.46 28.55 18.61
CA GLY A 220 -6.53 29.66 17.65
C GLY A 220 -6.22 29.29 16.21
N ALA A 221 -6.26 27.99 15.85
CA ALA A 221 -6.09 27.59 14.47
C ALA A 221 -7.27 28.09 13.60
N GLY A 222 -6.97 28.61 12.40
CA GLY A 222 -7.96 28.96 11.38
C GLY A 222 -8.04 27.87 10.33
N ARG A 223 -9.26 27.42 9.97
CA ARG A 223 -9.47 26.53 8.83
C ARG A 223 -9.09 27.20 7.52
N VAL A 224 -8.53 26.40 6.61
CA VAL A 224 -8.21 26.80 5.24
C VAL A 224 -8.77 25.73 4.30
N GLU A 225 -9.40 26.15 3.20
CA GLU A 225 -9.82 25.22 2.15
C GLU A 225 -8.63 24.95 1.22
N GLN A 226 -8.25 23.68 1.12
CA GLN A 226 -7.22 23.21 0.22
C GLN A 226 -7.73 21.98 -0.55
N GLY A 227 -7.67 22.03 -1.88
CA GLY A 227 -8.19 20.98 -2.73
C GLY A 227 -7.58 19.61 -2.42
N GLY A 228 -8.43 18.58 -2.33
CA GLY A 228 -8.02 17.20 -2.07
C GLY A 228 -7.90 16.79 -0.60
N TYR A 229 -8.07 17.73 0.35
CA TYR A 229 -8.01 17.47 1.79
C TYR A 229 -9.30 17.87 2.48
N GLY A 230 -9.73 17.12 3.50
CA GLY A 230 -10.93 17.42 4.28
C GLY A 230 -10.70 18.53 5.32
N LEU A 231 -9.61 18.44 6.07
CA LEU A 231 -9.25 19.41 7.10
C LEU A 231 -7.85 19.97 6.85
N CYS A 232 -7.78 21.27 6.63
CA CYS A 232 -6.52 22.01 6.61
C CYS A 232 -6.62 23.23 7.55
N VAL A 233 -5.49 23.59 8.15
CA VAL A 233 -5.37 24.73 9.07
C VAL A 233 -4.15 25.56 8.72
N ARG A 234 -4.21 26.87 9.01
CA ARG A 234 -3.05 27.74 8.88
C ARG A 234 -1.95 27.32 9.86
N ALA A 235 -0.79 26.98 9.35
CA ALA A 235 0.32 26.40 10.10
C ALA A 235 1.23 27.49 10.71
N THR A 236 0.71 28.29 11.64
CA THR A 236 1.57 29.15 12.47
C THR A 236 2.45 28.30 13.37
N GLU A 237 3.58 28.84 13.87
CA GLU A 237 4.47 28.08 14.79
C GLU A 237 3.70 27.57 16.02
N ALA A 238 2.82 28.41 16.59
CA ALA A 238 1.98 27.99 17.72
C ALA A 238 1.03 26.83 17.39
N VAL A 239 0.53 26.74 16.14
CA VAL A 239 -0.31 25.62 15.67
C VAL A 239 0.55 24.39 15.39
N LYS A 240 1.72 24.55 14.77
CA LYS A 240 2.64 23.43 14.48
C LYS A 240 3.04 22.68 15.76
N GLU A 241 3.33 23.39 16.84
CA GLU A 241 3.66 22.81 18.15
C GLU A 241 2.50 22.06 18.81
N ARG A 242 1.27 22.26 18.33
CA ARG A 242 0.03 21.68 18.85
C ARG A 242 -0.61 20.64 17.94
N LEU A 243 0.02 20.32 16.81
CA LEU A 243 -0.46 19.26 15.93
C LEU A 243 -0.47 17.93 16.70
N PRO A 244 -1.63 17.25 16.80
CA PRO A 244 -1.74 16.02 17.58
C PRO A 244 -1.14 14.83 16.85
N SER A 245 -0.78 13.79 17.61
CA SER A 245 -0.59 12.43 17.10
C SER A 245 -1.94 11.71 16.97
N LEU A 246 -1.94 10.61 16.23
CA LEU A 246 -3.06 9.67 16.13
C LEU A 246 -2.58 8.28 16.56
N SER A 247 -3.37 7.58 17.37
CA SER A 247 -3.09 6.19 17.72
C SER A 247 -4.20 5.29 17.21
N LEU A 248 -3.83 4.26 16.45
CA LEU A 248 -4.72 3.19 16.00
C LEU A 248 -4.54 1.98 16.91
N HIS A 249 -5.61 1.60 17.63
CA HIS A 249 -5.58 0.48 18.58
C HIS A 249 -6.17 -0.76 17.93
N PHE A 250 -5.38 -1.83 17.87
CA PHE A 250 -5.80 -3.11 17.31
C PHE A 250 -6.14 -4.11 18.39
N ALA A 251 -6.89 -5.15 18.03
CA ALA A 251 -7.09 -6.30 18.91
C ALA A 251 -5.75 -7.02 19.09
N GLY A 252 -5.39 -7.25 20.36
CA GLY A 252 -4.11 -7.85 20.76
C GLY A 252 -3.49 -7.07 21.91
N GLU A 253 -2.55 -7.69 22.59
CA GLU A 253 -1.85 -7.11 23.71
C GLU A 253 -0.89 -6.02 23.18
N ASP A 254 -1.03 -4.79 23.67
CA ASP A 254 -0.23 -3.61 23.29
C ASP A 254 -0.15 -3.26 21.78
N ALA A 255 -1.09 -3.78 20.99
CA ALA A 255 -1.11 -3.58 19.53
C ALA A 255 -1.62 -2.17 19.18
N THR A 256 -0.76 -1.16 19.36
CA THR A 256 -1.06 0.25 19.04
C THR A 256 -0.05 0.81 18.05
N LEU A 257 -0.54 1.26 16.88
CA LEU A 257 0.24 2.02 15.92
C LEU A 257 0.11 3.50 16.22
N VAL A 258 1.23 4.12 16.63
CA VAL A 258 1.30 5.55 16.90
C VAL A 258 1.78 6.28 15.65
N ILE A 259 0.96 7.19 15.16
CA ILE A 259 1.19 8.05 14.00
C ILE A 259 1.57 9.43 14.52
N SER A 260 2.82 9.84 14.24
CA SER A 260 3.31 11.15 14.70
C SER A 260 2.65 12.30 13.93
N PRO A 261 2.72 13.55 14.44
CA PRO A 261 2.18 14.71 13.73
C PRO A 261 2.71 14.84 12.30
N GLU A 262 3.99 14.53 12.05
CA GLU A 262 4.62 14.60 10.72
C GLU A 262 4.11 13.52 9.75
N GLN A 263 3.51 12.45 10.27
CA GLN A 263 2.85 11.41 9.47
C GLN A 263 1.36 11.66 9.33
N LEU A 264 0.79 12.43 10.26
CA LEU A 264 -0.64 12.74 10.29
C LEU A 264 -0.98 14.00 9.49
N PHE A 265 -0.02 14.92 9.34
CA PHE A 265 -0.20 16.18 8.60
C PHE A 265 0.81 16.30 7.47
N VAL A 266 0.35 16.76 6.32
CA VAL A 266 1.20 17.21 5.22
C VAL A 266 1.22 18.72 5.18
N MET A 267 2.42 19.29 5.01
CA MET A 267 2.61 20.73 4.84
C MET A 267 2.44 21.06 3.36
N VAL A 268 1.49 21.92 3.05
CA VAL A 268 1.14 22.33 1.69
C VAL A 268 1.47 23.80 1.51
N ASP A 269 2.02 24.14 0.36
CA ASP A 269 2.24 25.52 -0.01
C ASP A 269 0.90 26.20 -0.34
N ASP A 270 0.63 27.34 0.28
CA ASP A 270 -0.49 28.18 -0.07
C ASP A 270 0.05 29.39 -0.87
N GLU A 271 -0.32 29.49 -2.14
CA GLU A 271 0.10 30.61 -3.01
C GLU A 271 -0.21 31.99 -2.43
N ARG A 272 -1.18 32.08 -1.50
CA ARG A 272 -1.60 33.31 -0.81
C ARG A 272 -0.86 33.54 0.51
N ALA A 273 -0.36 32.49 1.16
CA ALA A 273 0.22 32.54 2.50
C ALA A 273 1.73 32.19 2.53
N GLY A 274 2.30 31.77 1.40
CA GLY A 274 3.71 31.36 1.27
C GLY A 274 3.95 29.86 1.56
N PRO A 275 5.17 29.37 1.31
CA PRO A 275 5.52 27.94 1.39
C PRO A 275 5.30 27.38 2.79
N GLY A 276 4.71 26.18 2.87
CA GLY A 276 4.55 25.42 4.09
C GLY A 276 3.63 26.06 5.14
N GLN A 277 2.79 27.01 4.77
CA GLN A 277 1.93 27.76 5.70
C GLN A 277 0.58 27.07 6.01
N VAL A 278 0.30 25.93 5.40
CA VAL A 278 -0.95 25.18 5.61
C VAL A 278 -0.62 23.75 6.00
N ALA A 279 -1.14 23.29 7.12
CA ALA A 279 -1.08 21.88 7.57
C ALA A 279 -2.39 21.20 7.25
N CYS A 280 -2.36 20.18 6.39
CA CYS A 280 -3.52 19.40 5.98
C CYS A 280 -3.49 18.02 6.60
N LEU A 281 -4.62 17.57 7.14
CA LEU A 281 -4.79 16.23 7.69
C LEU A 281 -4.63 15.20 6.58
N ALA A 282 -3.61 14.35 6.69
CA ALA A 282 -3.29 13.29 5.72
C ALA A 282 -4.12 12.01 5.97
N LEU A 283 -5.42 12.19 6.15
CA LEU A 283 -6.43 11.15 6.22
C LEU A 283 -7.55 11.51 5.26
N VAL A 284 -8.17 10.51 4.67
CA VAL A 284 -9.31 10.70 3.76
C VAL A 284 -10.49 9.82 4.16
N PRO A 285 -11.75 10.27 3.92
CA PRO A 285 -12.90 9.40 4.10
C PRO A 285 -12.90 8.28 3.03
N GLY A 286 -13.30 7.09 3.41
CA GLY A 286 -13.37 5.92 2.55
C GLY A 286 -14.57 5.02 2.82
N ARG A 287 -14.82 4.10 1.90
CA ARG A 287 -15.85 3.06 2.10
C ARG A 287 -15.41 1.99 3.11
N ARG A 288 -14.11 1.83 3.30
CA ARG A 288 -13.47 0.94 4.28
C ARG A 288 -12.20 1.59 4.80
N THR A 289 -11.68 1.06 5.89
CA THR A 289 -10.41 1.55 6.43
C THR A 289 -9.23 0.86 5.75
N VAL A 290 -8.30 1.69 5.25
CA VAL A 290 -7.03 1.26 4.65
C VAL A 290 -5.90 2.04 5.29
N ILE A 291 -5.00 1.37 5.99
CA ILE A 291 -3.82 2.01 6.57
C ILE A 291 -2.80 2.21 5.45
N GLY A 292 -2.58 3.47 5.05
CA GLY A 292 -1.75 3.86 3.93
C GLY A 292 -0.26 4.01 4.27
N ALA A 293 0.57 4.14 3.24
CA ALA A 293 2.02 4.15 3.34
C ALA A 293 2.57 5.28 4.24
N LEU A 294 2.02 6.49 4.13
CA LEU A 294 2.49 7.63 4.93
C LEU A 294 2.40 7.35 6.45
N GLN A 295 1.33 6.68 6.89
CA GLN A 295 1.13 6.34 8.30
C GLN A 295 1.92 5.10 8.74
N GLN A 296 2.59 4.41 7.81
CA GLN A 296 3.45 3.25 8.08
C GLN A 296 4.94 3.61 8.13
N VAL A 297 5.31 4.83 7.77
CA VAL A 297 6.71 5.30 7.76
C VAL A 297 7.32 5.18 9.16
N GLY A 298 8.60 4.75 9.25
CA GLY A 298 9.29 4.61 10.52
C GLY A 298 8.80 3.45 11.38
N THR A 299 8.17 2.47 10.74
CA THR A 299 7.65 1.25 11.37
C THR A 299 7.96 0.05 10.50
N ARG A 300 8.52 -1.01 11.07
CA ARG A 300 8.63 -2.30 10.41
C ARG A 300 7.33 -3.05 10.57
N PHE A 301 6.79 -3.53 9.45
CA PHE A 301 5.66 -4.44 9.40
C PHE A 301 6.15 -5.82 9.01
N VAL A 302 5.79 -6.84 9.78
CA VAL A 302 6.14 -8.25 9.55
C VAL A 302 4.85 -9.04 9.36
N PHE A 303 4.73 -9.67 8.23
CA PHE A 303 3.59 -10.50 7.83
C PHE A 303 3.99 -11.96 7.89
N ASP A 304 3.53 -12.66 8.91
CA ASP A 304 3.62 -14.11 9.00
C ASP A 304 2.39 -14.70 8.32
N LEU A 305 2.65 -15.32 7.18
CA LEU A 305 1.60 -15.88 6.34
C LEU A 305 1.17 -17.27 6.82
N LYS A 306 2.02 -17.97 7.58
CA LYS A 306 1.73 -19.29 8.14
C LYS A 306 0.76 -19.17 9.31
N ASP A 307 1.08 -18.28 10.24
CA ASP A 307 0.30 -18.10 11.45
C ASP A 307 -0.78 -17.02 11.28
N ASN A 308 -0.92 -16.48 10.05
CA ASN A 308 -1.87 -15.40 9.71
C ASN A 308 -1.74 -14.21 10.67
N LYS A 309 -0.51 -13.80 10.97
CA LYS A 309 -0.19 -12.79 11.97
C LYS A 309 0.50 -11.60 11.32
N LEU A 310 0.06 -10.40 11.70
CA LEU A 310 0.76 -9.15 11.42
C LEU A 310 1.35 -8.63 12.73
N SER A 311 2.64 -8.35 12.71
CA SER A 311 3.36 -7.68 13.79
C SER A 311 3.96 -6.37 13.27
N PHE A 312 4.10 -5.37 14.12
CA PHE A 312 4.75 -4.12 13.77
C PHE A 312 5.49 -3.54 14.97
N ALA A 313 6.58 -2.82 14.68
CA ALA A 313 7.39 -2.15 15.70
C ALA A 313 8.02 -0.88 15.11
N PRO A 314 8.20 0.19 15.89
CA PRO A 314 8.94 1.38 15.48
C PRO A 314 10.37 1.02 15.06
N GLU A 315 10.82 1.55 13.89
CA GLU A 315 12.18 1.37 13.39
C GLU A 315 12.58 2.56 12.52
N SER A 316 13.87 2.90 12.48
CA SER A 316 14.36 4.02 11.65
C SER A 316 14.25 3.75 10.15
N CYS A 317 14.29 2.48 9.74
CA CYS A 317 14.24 2.03 8.35
C CYS A 317 15.36 2.59 7.42
N VAL A 318 16.38 3.21 7.99
CA VAL A 318 17.52 3.75 7.23
C VAL A 318 18.49 2.64 6.84
N HIS A 319 18.69 1.70 7.74
CA HIS A 319 19.50 0.51 7.54
C HIS A 319 18.68 -0.74 7.89
N ASP A 320 18.87 -1.81 7.16
CA ASP A 320 18.25 -3.08 7.48
C ASP A 320 18.95 -3.71 8.69
N THR A 321 18.37 -3.55 9.87
CA THR A 321 18.91 -4.03 11.16
C THR A 321 18.31 -5.35 11.59
N ALA A 322 17.34 -5.92 10.85
CA ALA A 322 16.78 -7.21 11.20
C ALA A 322 17.79 -8.32 11.00
N PRO A 323 17.93 -9.29 11.92
CA PRO A 323 18.79 -10.45 11.73
C PRO A 323 18.38 -11.20 10.46
N VAL A 324 19.38 -11.69 9.74
CA VAL A 324 19.16 -12.62 8.62
C VAL A 324 18.62 -13.90 9.25
N ALA A 325 17.40 -14.28 8.92
CA ALA A 325 16.78 -15.53 9.38
C ALA A 325 17.38 -16.71 8.66
#